data_84aebe2ea924a0126110e46626773c49
#
_entry.id   84aebe2ea924a0126110e46626773c49
#
_cell.length_a   1.000
_cell.length_b   1.000
_cell.length_c   1.000
_cell.angle_alpha   90.00
_cell.angle_beta   90.00
_cell.angle_gamma   90.00
#
_symmetry.space_group_name_H-M   'P 1'
#
loop_
_entity.id
_entity.type
_entity.pdbx_description
1 polymer ?
#
loop_
_entity_poly.entity_id
_entity_poly.type
_entity_poly.pdbx_seq_one_letter_code
_entity_poly.pdbx_strand_id
1 'polypeptide(L)'
;MFRLEFKAKIITASRNKKNNYYMVGLADDKFDYKNYILFQRPITLSGDDDPESELNGMYAECNGEVTYNTCKSVSLTNESVVFEVQDSLITVDLSDVKLNKRFVEYCKEIFKELLTTKL
;
A
#
# COMPACT_ATOMS: atom_id res chain seq x y z
N MET A 1 1.49 12.08 -16.57
CA MET A 1 2.10 11.10 -15.66
C MET A 1 2.84 11.79 -14.55
N PHE A 2 2.60 11.36 -13.34
CA PHE A 2 3.24 11.89 -12.14
C PHE A 2 4.25 10.85 -11.62
N ARG A 3 5.42 11.29 -11.19
CA ARG A 3 6.44 10.40 -10.60
C ARG A 3 6.83 10.92 -9.23
N LEU A 4 6.81 10.05 -8.24
CA LEU A 4 7.24 10.37 -6.87
C LEU A 4 8.28 9.33 -6.45
N GLU A 5 9.38 9.81 -5.88
CA GLU A 5 10.40 8.94 -5.31
C GLU A 5 10.73 9.42 -3.91
N PHE A 6 10.76 8.51 -2.95
CA PHE A 6 11.22 8.86 -1.62
C PHE A 6 11.83 7.63 -0.93
N LYS A 7 12.62 7.89 0.10
CA LYS A 7 13.23 6.83 0.91
C LYS A 7 12.41 6.64 2.16
N ALA A 8 11.93 5.43 2.40
CA ALA A 8 11.15 5.11 3.58
C ALA A 8 12.06 5.07 4.82
N LYS A 9 11.63 5.72 5.88
CA LYS A 9 12.22 5.63 7.21
C LYS A 9 11.38 4.76 8.13
N ILE A 10 10.13 4.53 7.76
CA ILE A 10 9.24 3.65 8.49
C ILE A 10 8.31 2.93 7.52
N ILE A 11 8.04 1.66 7.81
CA ILE A 11 7.01 0.88 7.15
C ILE A 11 6.05 0.37 8.23
N THR A 12 4.77 0.29 7.88
CA THR A 12 3.74 -0.18 8.80
C THR A 12 2.90 -1.26 8.13
N ALA A 13 2.43 -2.20 8.92
CA ALA A 13 1.50 -3.23 8.46
C ALA A 13 0.58 -3.55 9.62
N SER A 14 -0.71 -3.40 9.43
CA SER A 14 -1.68 -3.63 10.49
C SER A 14 -2.93 -4.31 9.96
N ARG A 15 -3.61 -4.98 10.87
CA ARG A 15 -4.89 -5.63 10.62
C ARG A 15 -5.86 -5.15 11.68
N ASN A 16 -6.89 -4.44 11.27
CA ASN A 16 -7.90 -3.90 12.17
C ASN A 16 -9.19 -4.71 12.02
N LYS A 17 -9.39 -5.67 12.91
CA LYS A 17 -10.58 -6.53 12.86
C LYS A 17 -11.86 -5.76 13.16
N LYS A 18 -11.80 -4.78 14.06
CA LYS A 18 -12.96 -3.99 14.45
C LYS A 18 -13.50 -3.19 13.26
N ASN A 19 -12.61 -2.59 12.48
CA ASN A 19 -12.98 -1.77 11.32
C ASN A 19 -12.85 -2.54 10.00
N ASN A 20 -12.50 -3.82 10.07
CA ASN A 20 -12.50 -4.75 8.93
C ASN A 20 -11.56 -4.35 7.80
N TYR A 21 -10.28 -4.05 8.11
CA TYR A 21 -9.32 -3.78 7.04
C TYR A 21 -7.90 -4.23 7.37
N TYR A 22 -7.15 -4.53 6.31
CA TYR A 22 -5.69 -4.60 6.31
C TYR A 22 -5.15 -3.25 5.87
N MET A 23 -4.00 -2.83 6.40
CA MET A 23 -3.31 -1.61 5.99
C MET A 23 -1.81 -1.85 5.89
N VAL A 24 -1.20 -1.32 4.83
CA VAL A 24 0.26 -1.18 4.73
C VAL A 24 0.57 0.28 4.40
N GLY A 25 1.66 0.78 4.94
CA GLY A 25 2.06 2.17 4.73
C GLY A 25 3.57 2.32 4.77
N LEU A 26 4.04 3.35 4.06
CA LEU A 26 5.45 3.72 4.01
C LEU A 26 5.53 5.24 4.08
N ALA A 27 6.50 5.75 4.85
CA ALA A 27 6.68 7.18 5.00
C ALA A 27 8.16 7.52 5.10
N ASP A 28 8.52 8.76 4.73
CA ASP A 28 9.91 9.23 4.76
C ASP A 28 10.36 9.71 6.15
N ASP A 29 9.45 9.78 7.10
CA ASP A 29 9.77 10.09 8.50
C ASP A 29 8.69 9.50 9.39
N LYS A 30 9.06 9.18 10.62
CA LYS A 30 8.12 8.57 11.57
C LYS A 30 7.12 9.57 12.14
N PHE A 31 7.54 10.80 12.36
CA PHE A 31 6.73 11.83 13.03
C PHE A 31 6.44 13.04 12.16
N ASP A 32 7.39 13.44 11.31
CA ASP A 32 7.29 14.63 10.47
C ASP A 32 7.42 14.26 8.99
N TYR A 33 6.59 13.33 8.55
CA TYR A 33 6.66 12.82 7.18
C TYR A 33 6.17 13.86 6.19
N LYS A 34 6.90 14.00 5.08
CA LYS A 34 6.55 14.86 3.95
C LYS A 34 6.01 14.05 2.79
N ASN A 35 6.49 12.81 2.66
CA ASN A 35 6.00 11.89 1.64
C ASN A 35 5.58 10.59 2.31
N TYR A 36 4.40 10.11 1.93
CA TYR A 36 3.88 8.83 2.40
C TYR A 36 2.93 8.23 1.38
N ILE A 37 2.78 6.92 1.47
CA ILE A 37 1.75 6.20 0.73
C ILE A 37 1.20 5.10 1.64
N LEU A 38 -0.11 4.91 1.61
CA LEU A 38 -0.74 3.82 2.33
C LEU A 38 -1.86 3.21 1.51
N PHE A 39 -2.13 1.93 1.77
CA PHE A 39 -3.18 1.18 1.11
C PHE A 39 -3.97 0.42 2.17
N GLN A 40 -5.29 0.30 1.94
CA GLN A 40 -6.18 -0.47 2.78
C GLN A 40 -7.10 -1.32 1.92
N ARG A 41 -7.46 -2.49 2.42
CA ARG A 41 -8.44 -3.36 1.77
C ARG A 41 -9.26 -4.06 2.86
N PRO A 42 -10.59 -4.23 2.68
CA PRO A 42 -11.40 -4.97 3.64
C PRO A 42 -10.87 -6.39 3.85
N ILE A 43 -10.91 -6.86 5.10
CA ILE A 43 -10.54 -8.23 5.44
C ILE A 43 -11.56 -9.21 4.84
N THR A 44 -12.84 -8.91 5.05
CA THR A 44 -13.95 -9.73 4.55
C THR A 44 -15.04 -8.84 3.99
N LEU A 45 -15.80 -9.36 3.03
CA LEU A 45 -17.00 -8.71 2.51
C LEU A 45 -18.20 -9.57 2.92
N SER A 46 -19.29 -8.92 3.38
CA SER A 46 -20.52 -9.62 3.66
C SER A 46 -21.26 -9.91 2.34
N GLY A 47 -22.29 -10.76 2.40
CA GLY A 47 -23.07 -11.08 1.20
C GLY A 47 -23.77 -9.87 0.58
N ASP A 48 -23.99 -8.82 1.36
CA ASP A 48 -24.62 -7.59 0.90
C ASP A 48 -23.64 -6.56 0.35
N ASP A 49 -22.33 -6.79 0.51
CA ASP A 49 -21.30 -5.86 0.04
C ASP A 49 -21.00 -6.10 -1.44
N ASP A 50 -20.91 -5.02 -2.20
CA ASP A 50 -20.48 -5.07 -3.60
C ASP A 50 -18.97 -4.98 -3.66
N PRO A 51 -18.24 -6.03 -4.11
CA PRO A 51 -16.78 -6.00 -4.16
C PRO A 51 -16.22 -4.99 -5.17
N GLU A 52 -17.04 -4.49 -6.08
CA GLU A 52 -16.63 -3.48 -7.06
C GLU A 52 -16.93 -2.05 -6.58
N SER A 53 -17.63 -1.90 -5.46
CA SER A 53 -17.89 -0.61 -4.85
C SER A 53 -16.59 0.02 -4.35
N GLU A 54 -16.47 1.34 -4.45
CA GLU A 54 -15.31 2.08 -3.93
C GLU A 54 -15.10 1.80 -2.44
N LEU A 55 -16.17 1.70 -1.66
CA LEU A 55 -16.10 1.46 -0.22
C LEU A 55 -15.56 0.07 0.14
N ASN A 56 -15.70 -0.90 -0.78
CA ASN A 56 -15.29 -2.28 -0.56
C ASN A 56 -14.03 -2.65 -1.32
N GLY A 57 -13.47 -1.69 -2.06
CA GLY A 57 -12.27 -1.90 -2.85
C GLY A 57 -11.00 -1.49 -2.12
N MET A 58 -9.94 -1.30 -2.90
CA MET A 58 -8.65 -0.89 -2.35
C MET A 58 -8.59 0.63 -2.21
N TYR A 59 -8.46 1.09 -0.98
CA TYR A 59 -8.20 2.48 -0.65
C TYR A 59 -6.72 2.77 -0.82
N ALA A 60 -6.39 3.89 -1.45
CA ALA A 60 -5.01 4.36 -1.59
C ALA A 60 -4.94 5.84 -1.21
N GLU A 61 -3.91 6.19 -0.43
CA GLU A 61 -3.67 7.57 -0.06
C GLU A 61 -2.19 7.87 -0.22
N CYS A 62 -1.89 8.93 -0.96
CA CYS A 62 -0.52 9.38 -1.19
C CYS A 62 -0.47 10.90 -1.04
N ASN A 63 0.29 11.37 -0.05
CA ASN A 63 0.50 12.81 0.19
C ASN A 63 -0.82 13.61 0.25
N GLY A 64 -1.83 13.03 0.88
CA GLY A 64 -3.12 13.67 1.06
C GLY A 64 -4.15 13.42 -0.05
N GLU A 65 -3.75 12.81 -1.15
CA GLU A 65 -4.67 12.45 -2.22
C GLU A 65 -5.20 11.03 -2.00
N VAL A 66 -6.51 10.88 -2.04
CA VAL A 66 -7.21 9.61 -1.81
C VAL A 66 -7.83 9.13 -3.11
N THR A 67 -7.62 7.86 -3.44
CA THR A 67 -8.26 7.21 -4.58
C THR A 67 -8.70 5.81 -4.19
N TYR A 68 -9.61 5.23 -4.98
CA TYR A 68 -10.13 3.89 -4.76
C TYR A 68 -9.96 3.05 -6.03
N ASN A 69 -9.45 1.83 -5.86
CA ASN A 69 -9.31 0.85 -6.96
C ASN A 69 -8.46 1.33 -8.13
N THR A 70 -7.47 2.18 -7.88
CA THR A 70 -6.63 2.77 -8.93
C THR A 70 -5.25 2.13 -9.02
N CYS A 71 -4.89 1.25 -8.11
CA CYS A 71 -3.60 0.58 -8.14
C CYS A 71 -3.59 -0.47 -9.25
N LYS A 72 -2.62 -0.39 -10.15
CA LYS A 72 -2.50 -1.26 -11.31
C LYS A 72 -1.46 -2.36 -11.12
N SER A 73 -0.38 -2.06 -10.40
CA SER A 73 0.68 -3.03 -10.14
C SER A 73 1.55 -2.61 -8.97
N VAL A 74 2.15 -3.58 -8.32
CA VAL A 74 3.12 -3.37 -7.25
C VAL A 74 4.27 -4.34 -7.44
N SER A 75 5.48 -3.81 -7.46
CA SER A 75 6.70 -4.61 -7.56
C SER A 75 7.52 -4.42 -6.29
N LEU A 76 7.69 -5.47 -5.52
CA LEU A 76 8.36 -5.44 -4.22
C LEU A 76 9.64 -6.27 -4.26
N THR A 77 10.77 -5.61 -3.95
CA THR A 77 12.05 -6.27 -3.76
C THR A 77 12.59 -5.91 -2.36
N ASN A 78 13.73 -6.46 -1.99
CA ASN A 78 14.37 -6.07 -0.72
C ASN A 78 14.91 -4.64 -0.74
N GLU A 79 15.06 -4.05 -1.90
CA GLU A 79 15.67 -2.73 -2.06
C GLU A 79 14.67 -1.61 -2.31
N SER A 80 13.52 -1.94 -2.90
CA SER A 80 12.53 -0.94 -3.26
C SER A 80 11.15 -1.55 -3.48
N VAL A 81 10.14 -0.70 -3.44
CA VAL A 81 8.80 -1.06 -3.89
C VAL A 81 8.32 0.01 -4.86
N VAL A 82 7.73 -0.42 -5.98
CA VAL A 82 7.22 0.45 -7.02
C VAL A 82 5.72 0.23 -7.15
N PHE A 83 4.96 1.30 -6.99
CA PHE A 83 3.50 1.27 -7.15
C PHE A 83 3.12 2.01 -8.42
N GLU A 84 2.30 1.39 -9.26
CA GLU A 84 1.64 2.08 -10.36
C GLU A 84 0.20 2.35 -9.94
N VAL A 85 -0.14 3.62 -9.75
CA VAL A 85 -1.46 4.05 -9.26
C VAL A 85 -1.99 5.09 -10.24
N GLN A 86 -3.09 4.78 -10.92
CA GLN A 86 -3.59 5.59 -12.05
C GLN A 86 -2.49 5.77 -13.09
N ASP A 87 -2.12 7.03 -13.44
CA ASP A 87 -1.02 7.32 -14.35
C ASP A 87 0.26 7.64 -13.59
N SER A 88 0.30 7.40 -12.29
CA SER A 88 1.44 7.77 -11.45
C SER A 88 2.33 6.58 -11.15
N LEU A 89 3.63 6.83 -11.06
CA LEU A 89 4.61 5.84 -10.66
C LEU A 89 5.26 6.31 -9.39
N ILE A 90 5.14 5.50 -8.33
CA ILE A 90 5.66 5.85 -7.01
C ILE A 90 6.70 4.81 -6.62
N THR A 91 7.94 5.26 -6.47
CA THR A 91 9.06 4.40 -6.10
C THR A 91 9.52 4.73 -4.69
N VAL A 92 9.54 3.73 -3.82
CA VAL A 92 9.97 3.90 -2.44
C VAL A 92 11.24 3.08 -2.21
N ASP A 93 12.32 3.77 -1.83
CA ASP A 93 13.59 3.16 -1.49
C ASP A 93 13.48 2.54 -0.10
N LEU A 94 13.79 1.26 0.02
CA LEU A 94 13.68 0.49 1.25
C LEU A 94 15.03 0.23 1.93
N SER A 95 16.10 0.91 1.50
CA SER A 95 17.45 0.66 2.01
C SER A 95 17.61 1.01 3.50
N ASP A 96 16.79 1.91 4.04
CA ASP A 96 16.85 2.32 5.44
C ASP A 96 15.85 1.60 6.34
N VAL A 97 15.06 0.67 5.81
CA VAL A 97 14.10 -0.12 6.58
C VAL A 97 14.35 -1.60 6.32
N LYS A 98 13.95 -2.41 7.27
CA LYS A 98 14.03 -3.87 7.11
C LYS A 98 12.64 -4.40 6.87
N LEU A 99 12.45 -5.08 5.73
CA LEU A 99 11.19 -5.75 5.46
C LEU A 99 10.97 -6.86 6.49
N ASN A 100 9.76 -6.93 7.01
CA ASN A 100 9.37 -7.98 7.92
C ASN A 100 8.28 -8.84 7.29
N LYS A 101 8.09 -10.02 7.86
CA LYS A 101 7.14 -10.99 7.35
C LYS A 101 5.71 -10.45 7.31
N ARG A 102 5.33 -9.70 8.34
CA ARG A 102 3.98 -9.13 8.42
C ARG A 102 3.70 -8.16 7.28
N PHE A 103 4.65 -7.27 6.98
CA PHE A 103 4.50 -6.32 5.88
C PHE A 103 4.31 -7.06 4.55
N VAL A 104 5.14 -8.06 4.28
CA VAL A 104 5.06 -8.83 3.03
C VAL A 104 3.73 -9.59 2.95
N GLU A 105 3.31 -10.23 4.02
CA GLU A 105 2.05 -10.97 4.04
C GLU A 105 0.84 -10.05 3.82
N TYR A 106 0.83 -8.88 4.45
CA TYR A 106 -0.28 -7.94 4.29
C TYR A 106 -0.28 -7.30 2.91
N CYS A 107 0.88 -7.10 2.29
CA CYS A 107 0.94 -6.70 0.89
C CYS A 107 0.27 -7.74 -0.01
N LYS A 108 0.51 -9.02 0.24
CA LYS A 108 -0.14 -10.11 -0.52
C LYS A 108 -1.65 -10.09 -0.36
N GLU A 109 -2.13 -9.82 0.86
CA GLU A 109 -3.57 -9.74 1.12
C GLU A 109 -4.23 -8.53 0.46
N ILE A 110 -3.53 -7.39 0.42
CA ILE A 110 -4.07 -6.14 -0.13
C ILE A 110 -4.00 -6.13 -1.64
N PHE A 111 -2.85 -6.46 -2.21
CA PHE A 111 -2.60 -6.29 -3.65
C PHE A 111 -2.92 -7.53 -4.47
N LYS A 112 -2.92 -8.72 -3.84
CA LYS A 112 -3.28 -9.99 -4.50
C LYS A 112 -2.48 -10.17 -5.79
N GLU A 113 -3.16 -10.38 -6.92
CA GLU A 113 -2.54 -10.63 -8.23
C GLU A 113 -1.78 -9.43 -8.78
N LEU A 114 -1.98 -8.25 -8.23
CA LEU A 114 -1.24 -7.05 -8.65
C LEU A 114 0.20 -7.06 -8.16
N LEU A 115 0.51 -7.87 -7.16
CA LEU A 115 1.82 -7.89 -6.51
C LEU A 115 2.77 -8.86 -7.19
N THR A 116 3.97 -8.36 -7.51
CA THR A 116 5.10 -9.19 -7.92
C THR A 116 6.21 -9.02 -6.87
N THR A 117 6.78 -10.11 -6.40
CA THR A 117 7.84 -10.07 -5.39
C THR A 117 9.11 -10.72 -5.90
N LYS A 118 10.27 -10.14 -5.53
CA LYS A 118 11.60 -10.70 -5.73
C LYS A 118 12.41 -10.48 -4.46
N LEU A 119 12.14 -11.30 -3.46
CA LEU A 119 12.74 -11.16 -2.12
C LEU A 119 13.89 -12.14 -1.86
#